data_1aa8652f084a4b80426ad44202b97502
#
_entry.id   1aa8652f084a4b80426ad44202b97502
#
_cell.length_a   1.000
_cell.length_b   1.000
_cell.length_c   1.000
_cell.angle_alpha   90.00
_cell.angle_beta   90.00
_cell.angle_gamma   90.00
#
_symmetry.space_group_name_H-M   'P 1'
#
loop_
_entity.id
_entity.type
_entity.pdbx_description
1 polymer ?
#
loop_
_entity_poly.entity_id
_entity_poly.type
_entity_poly.pdbx_seq_one_letter_code
_entity_poly.pdbx_strand_id
1 'polypeptide(L)'
;MSKNNVEFKEPRRLTTWIKYLLYVQVALALIAIGSNLMEYQLLTDFQNGVYFNQEMAVADAESNDKRQQIIAFSYLAVFIISGILILKWIYQSNQNARYLGAKDMTFTPAWSIGFYFIPIVSLWKPYQAMKEIWQASQNPNNWQLEKAGPILGIWWFFWIANSVVGQVVFRMSRRAQEISEIMNVNLVSQVSEVLSIPLAIVTWLLINNISNMQKAQIEGDVEKAETAEDSDLQPAK
;
A
#
# COMPACT_ATOMS: atom_id res chain seq x y z
N MET A 1 -12.59 -36.02 -0.25
CA MET A 1 -12.34 -34.59 -0.58
C MET A 1 -12.31 -33.85 0.75
N SER A 2 -11.13 -33.41 1.19
CA SER A 2 -10.97 -32.66 2.43
C SER A 2 -11.72 -31.34 2.30
N LYS A 3 -12.76 -31.13 3.11
CA LYS A 3 -13.33 -29.79 3.33
C LYS A 3 -12.21 -28.97 3.98
N ASN A 4 -11.52 -28.16 3.22
CA ASN A 4 -10.73 -27.07 3.82
C ASN A 4 -11.72 -26.23 4.60
N ASN A 5 -11.69 -26.34 5.92
CA ASN A 5 -12.42 -25.47 6.82
C ASN A 5 -11.83 -24.06 6.62
N VAL A 6 -12.39 -23.31 5.69
CA VAL A 6 -12.10 -21.90 5.53
C VAL A 6 -12.79 -21.22 6.71
N GLU A 7 -12.03 -20.73 7.65
CA GLU A 7 -12.51 -19.99 8.81
C GLU A 7 -12.39 -18.50 8.52
N PHE A 8 -13.38 -17.71 8.95
CA PHE A 8 -13.27 -16.26 8.88
C PHE A 8 -12.09 -15.77 9.72
N LYS A 9 -11.21 -15.03 9.10
CA LYS A 9 -10.03 -14.46 9.78
C LYS A 9 -10.29 -13.00 10.07
N GLU A 10 -10.53 -12.69 11.35
CA GLU A 10 -10.69 -11.30 11.75
C GLU A 10 -9.42 -10.49 11.46
N PRO A 11 -9.49 -9.47 10.57
CA PRO A 11 -8.30 -8.75 10.13
C PRO A 11 -7.81 -7.69 11.13
N ARG A 12 -8.49 -7.49 12.27
CA ARG A 12 -8.31 -6.35 13.19
C ARG A 12 -6.85 -6.10 13.58
N ARG A 13 -6.11 -7.14 14.01
CA ARG A 13 -4.69 -6.96 14.38
C ARG A 13 -3.83 -6.60 13.16
N LEU A 14 -4.08 -7.25 12.04
CA LEU A 14 -3.32 -7.02 10.81
C LEU A 14 -3.55 -5.62 10.26
N THR A 15 -4.80 -5.17 10.17
CA THR A 15 -5.16 -3.83 9.72
C THR A 15 -4.60 -2.75 10.65
N THR A 16 -4.57 -2.99 11.96
CA THR A 16 -3.97 -2.07 12.93
C THR A 16 -2.46 -1.89 12.68
N TRP A 17 -1.72 -2.97 12.46
CA TRP A 17 -0.30 -2.88 12.13
C TRP A 17 -0.04 -2.19 10.80
N ILE A 18 -0.81 -2.51 9.77
CA ILE A 18 -0.72 -1.84 8.46
C ILE A 18 -0.97 -0.34 8.61
N LYS A 19 -1.99 0.06 9.37
CA LYS A 19 -2.29 1.47 9.67
C LYS A 19 -1.09 2.21 10.23
N TYR A 20 -0.47 1.67 11.28
CA TYR A 20 0.68 2.32 11.89
C TYR A 20 1.89 2.38 10.96
N LEU A 21 2.15 1.32 10.17
CA LEU A 21 3.22 1.33 9.19
C LEU A 21 2.98 2.36 8.07
N LEU A 22 1.75 2.53 7.61
CA LEU A 22 1.41 3.57 6.64
C LEU A 22 1.58 4.98 7.23
N TYR A 23 1.26 5.19 8.52
CA TYR A 23 1.57 6.46 9.20
C TYR A 23 3.07 6.71 9.30
N VAL A 24 3.86 5.68 9.60
CA VAL A 24 5.32 5.77 9.59
C VAL A 24 5.84 6.08 8.19
N GLN A 25 5.28 5.49 7.12
CA GLN A 25 5.64 5.84 5.75
C GLN A 25 5.37 7.31 5.44
N VAL A 26 4.22 7.85 5.84
CA VAL A 26 3.91 9.28 5.67
C VAL A 26 4.92 10.15 6.42
N ALA A 27 5.24 9.80 7.66
CA ALA A 27 6.24 10.54 8.44
C ALA A 27 7.64 10.50 7.79
N LEU A 28 8.06 9.32 7.31
CA LEU A 28 9.31 9.15 6.58
C LEU A 28 9.34 9.94 5.28
N ALA A 29 8.23 10.00 4.52
CA ALA A 29 8.12 10.81 3.31
C ALA A 29 8.31 12.31 3.60
N LEU A 30 7.70 12.82 4.68
CA LEU A 30 7.90 14.22 5.11
C LEU A 30 9.35 14.48 5.52
N ILE A 31 9.98 13.56 6.25
CA ILE A 31 11.40 13.65 6.64
C ILE A 31 12.28 13.61 5.38
N ALA A 32 11.98 12.72 4.42
CA ALA A 32 12.71 12.62 3.16
C ALA A 32 12.61 13.90 2.32
N ILE A 33 11.42 14.52 2.24
CA ILE A 33 11.25 15.81 1.56
C ILE A 33 12.15 16.88 2.22
N GLY A 34 12.13 16.99 3.55
CA GLY A 34 13.00 17.93 4.27
C GLY A 34 14.49 17.65 4.04
N SER A 35 14.89 16.38 4.05
CA SER A 35 16.26 15.96 3.76
C SER A 35 16.68 16.26 2.31
N ASN A 36 15.79 16.03 1.34
CA ASN A 36 16.04 16.33 -0.06
C ASN A 36 16.17 17.83 -0.32
N LEU A 37 15.42 18.67 0.40
CA LEU A 37 15.60 20.13 0.32
C LEU A 37 16.97 20.56 0.83
N MET A 38 17.45 19.99 1.95
CA MET A 38 18.79 20.24 2.47
C MET A 38 19.88 19.78 1.50
N GLU A 39 19.72 18.60 0.89
CA GLU A 39 20.64 18.11 -0.14
C GLU A 39 20.66 19.01 -1.38
N TYR A 40 19.49 19.43 -1.84
CA TYR A 40 19.39 20.35 -2.98
C TYR A 40 20.15 21.67 -2.72
N GLN A 41 20.04 22.20 -1.51
CA GLN A 41 20.79 23.39 -1.11
C GLN A 41 22.29 23.13 -1.10
N LEU A 42 22.75 22.01 -0.53
CA LEU A 42 24.15 21.61 -0.50
C LEU A 42 24.73 21.49 -1.93
N LEU A 43 23.98 20.85 -2.84
CA LEU A 43 24.40 20.72 -4.24
C LEU A 43 24.44 22.07 -4.95
N THR A 44 23.54 22.99 -4.62
CA THR A 44 23.55 24.37 -5.14
C THR A 44 24.78 25.13 -4.66
N ASP A 45 25.19 24.98 -3.40
CA ASP A 45 26.37 25.59 -2.83
C ASP A 45 27.66 25.04 -3.48
N PHE A 46 27.70 23.74 -3.79
CA PHE A 46 28.79 23.16 -4.59
C PHE A 46 28.85 23.71 -6.01
N GLN A 47 27.71 23.81 -6.68
CA GLN A 47 27.63 24.31 -8.05
C GLN A 47 28.05 25.79 -8.14
N ASN A 48 27.76 26.58 -7.15
CA ASN A 48 28.07 28.01 -7.08
C ASN A 48 29.48 28.30 -6.51
N GLY A 49 30.26 27.27 -6.14
CA GLY A 49 31.61 27.43 -5.63
C GLY A 49 31.69 28.16 -4.26
N VAL A 50 30.66 27.96 -3.41
CA VAL A 50 30.58 28.61 -2.08
C VAL A 50 31.66 28.10 -1.13
N TYR A 51 32.14 26.86 -1.35
CA TYR A 51 33.16 26.26 -0.50
C TYR A 51 34.56 26.74 -0.81
N PHE A 52 35.17 27.46 0.12
CA PHE A 52 36.59 27.89 0.07
C PHE A 52 37.55 26.87 0.67
N ASN A 53 37.01 25.95 1.50
CA ASN A 53 37.79 24.89 2.17
C ASN A 53 37.29 23.52 1.73
N GLN A 54 38.19 22.73 1.12
CA GLN A 54 37.87 21.40 0.62
C GLN A 54 37.52 20.43 1.75
N GLU A 55 38.13 20.54 2.93
CA GLU A 55 37.85 19.68 4.07
C GLU A 55 36.41 19.89 4.57
N MET A 56 35.93 21.14 4.65
CA MET A 56 34.54 21.44 4.99
C MET A 56 33.56 20.90 3.94
N ALA A 57 33.87 21.07 2.67
CA ALA A 57 33.04 20.56 1.57
C ALA A 57 32.86 19.05 1.66
N VAL A 58 33.93 18.30 1.90
CA VAL A 58 33.91 16.85 2.07
C VAL A 58 33.12 16.46 3.32
N ALA A 59 33.32 17.13 4.46
CA ALA A 59 32.60 16.85 5.71
C ALA A 59 31.08 17.03 5.55
N ASP A 60 30.66 18.10 4.88
CA ASP A 60 29.24 18.37 4.63
C ASP A 60 28.63 17.33 3.64
N ALA A 61 29.36 16.94 2.60
CA ALA A 61 28.95 15.87 1.69
C ALA A 61 28.79 14.54 2.43
N GLU A 62 29.77 14.13 3.22
CA GLU A 62 29.70 12.88 4.01
C GLU A 62 28.53 12.90 5.02
N SER A 63 28.29 14.05 5.65
CA SER A 63 27.15 14.20 6.57
C SER A 63 25.82 14.05 5.85
N ASN A 64 25.69 14.68 4.67
CA ASN A 64 24.53 14.52 3.80
C ASN A 64 24.31 13.06 3.40
N ASP A 65 25.35 12.39 2.93
CA ASP A 65 25.28 11.00 2.47
C ASP A 65 24.84 10.05 3.59
N LYS A 66 25.38 10.22 4.79
CA LYS A 66 24.95 9.46 5.97
C LYS A 66 23.47 9.68 6.29
N ARG A 67 23.01 10.93 6.25
CA ARG A 67 21.60 11.28 6.49
C ARG A 67 20.70 10.62 5.44
N GLN A 68 21.00 10.78 4.15
CA GLN A 68 20.26 10.17 3.05
C GLN A 68 20.23 8.65 3.15
N GLN A 69 21.36 8.03 3.48
CA GLN A 69 21.46 6.58 3.65
C GLN A 69 20.59 6.06 4.79
N ILE A 70 20.58 6.73 5.96
CA ILE A 70 19.72 6.35 7.10
C ILE A 70 18.24 6.42 6.70
N ILE A 71 17.82 7.51 6.04
CA ILE A 71 16.45 7.68 5.58
C ILE A 71 16.06 6.59 4.58
N ALA A 72 16.92 6.33 3.58
CA ALA A 72 16.67 5.32 2.55
C ALA A 72 16.53 3.91 3.14
N PHE A 73 17.40 3.50 4.06
CA PHE A 73 17.28 2.20 4.72
C PHE A 73 16.05 2.10 5.61
N SER A 74 15.71 3.16 6.34
CA SER A 74 14.50 3.21 7.16
C SER A 74 13.25 3.07 6.29
N TYR A 75 13.20 3.80 5.18
CA TYR A 75 12.11 3.75 4.21
C TYR A 75 11.97 2.35 3.60
N LEU A 76 13.08 1.76 3.16
CA LEU A 76 13.10 0.42 2.58
C LEU A 76 12.60 -0.65 3.57
N ALA A 77 13.03 -0.58 4.82
CA ALA A 77 12.59 -1.52 5.86
C ALA A 77 11.08 -1.43 6.10
N VAL A 78 10.56 -0.22 6.28
CA VAL A 78 9.12 0.02 6.49
C VAL A 78 8.32 -0.38 5.25
N PHE A 79 8.81 -0.10 4.05
CA PHE A 79 8.18 -0.49 2.79
C PHE A 79 8.06 -2.02 2.64
N ILE A 80 9.13 -2.76 2.93
CA ILE A 80 9.12 -4.24 2.85
C ILE A 80 8.15 -4.81 3.87
N ILE A 81 8.21 -4.36 5.13
CA ILE A 81 7.35 -4.88 6.20
C ILE A 81 5.87 -4.58 5.88
N SER A 82 5.55 -3.35 5.51
CA SER A 82 4.18 -2.98 5.16
C SER A 82 3.69 -3.71 3.92
N GLY A 83 4.54 -3.89 2.92
CA GLY A 83 4.23 -4.65 1.71
C GLY A 83 3.85 -6.11 2.02
N ILE A 84 4.64 -6.79 2.85
CA ILE A 84 4.35 -8.16 3.29
C ILE A 84 3.01 -8.23 4.03
N LEU A 85 2.74 -7.29 4.95
CA LEU A 85 1.49 -7.27 5.69
C LEU A 85 0.28 -6.94 4.80
N ILE A 86 0.43 -6.04 3.83
CA ILE A 86 -0.63 -5.72 2.85
C ILE A 86 -0.93 -6.94 1.97
N LEU A 87 0.09 -7.63 1.46
CA LEU A 87 -0.11 -8.86 0.68
C LEU A 87 -0.82 -9.95 1.49
N LYS A 88 -0.41 -10.13 2.77
CA LYS A 88 -1.10 -11.04 3.68
C LYS A 88 -2.56 -10.64 3.87
N TRP A 89 -2.84 -9.35 4.02
CA TRP A 89 -4.20 -8.84 4.16
C TRP A 89 -5.03 -9.07 2.89
N ILE A 90 -4.48 -8.83 1.69
CA ILE A 90 -5.15 -9.12 0.40
C ILE A 90 -5.53 -10.59 0.32
N TYR A 91 -4.58 -11.48 0.65
CA TYR A 91 -4.82 -12.92 0.67
C TYR A 91 -5.98 -13.29 1.61
N GLN A 92 -5.95 -12.79 2.85
CA GLN A 92 -7.00 -13.04 3.85
C GLN A 92 -8.35 -12.45 3.44
N SER A 93 -8.37 -11.25 2.87
CA SER A 93 -9.61 -10.61 2.42
C SER A 93 -10.28 -11.37 1.27
N ASN A 94 -9.50 -11.96 0.36
CA ASN A 94 -10.06 -12.86 -0.67
C ASN A 94 -10.62 -14.15 -0.04
N GLN A 95 -9.93 -14.74 0.94
CA GLN A 95 -10.44 -15.91 1.67
C GLN A 95 -11.73 -15.59 2.42
N ASN A 96 -11.78 -14.44 3.11
CA ASN A 96 -12.95 -13.99 3.85
C ASN A 96 -14.16 -13.78 2.92
N ALA A 97 -13.97 -13.15 1.77
CA ALA A 97 -15.04 -12.97 0.78
C ALA A 97 -15.66 -14.32 0.36
N ARG A 98 -14.83 -15.35 0.15
CA ARG A 98 -15.28 -16.71 -0.16
C ARG A 98 -16.00 -17.38 1.02
N TYR A 99 -15.50 -17.17 2.24
CA TYR A 99 -16.15 -17.65 3.46
C TYR A 99 -17.56 -17.06 3.61
N LEU A 100 -17.71 -15.77 3.32
CA LEU A 100 -18.97 -15.03 3.35
C LEU A 100 -19.94 -15.44 2.23
N GLY A 101 -19.57 -16.35 1.34
CA GLY A 101 -20.45 -16.91 0.33
C GLY A 101 -20.19 -16.45 -1.10
N ALA A 102 -19.16 -15.64 -1.37
CA ALA A 102 -18.83 -15.23 -2.72
C ALA A 102 -18.35 -16.43 -3.56
N LYS A 103 -19.22 -16.86 -4.50
CA LYS A 103 -18.96 -17.96 -5.42
C LYS A 103 -18.38 -17.44 -6.73
N ASP A 104 -17.67 -18.31 -7.46
CA ASP A 104 -17.17 -18.06 -8.81
C ASP A 104 -16.25 -16.83 -8.93
N MET A 105 -15.52 -16.52 -7.85
CA MET A 105 -14.47 -15.50 -7.89
C MET A 105 -13.35 -15.94 -8.83
N THR A 106 -12.97 -15.05 -9.76
CA THR A 106 -11.96 -15.28 -10.79
C THR A 106 -10.56 -15.46 -10.20
N PHE A 107 -10.24 -14.65 -9.17
CA PHE A 107 -8.91 -14.64 -8.58
C PHE A 107 -8.88 -15.47 -7.29
N THR A 108 -8.06 -16.53 -7.28
CA THR A 108 -7.79 -17.25 -6.01
C THR A 108 -7.03 -16.38 -5.03
N PRO A 109 -7.05 -16.66 -3.71
CA PRO A 109 -6.29 -15.91 -2.73
C PRO A 109 -4.80 -15.80 -3.06
N ALA A 110 -4.18 -16.87 -3.56
CA ALA A 110 -2.78 -16.88 -3.96
C ALA A 110 -2.51 -16.01 -5.20
N TRP A 111 -3.37 -16.07 -6.22
CA TRP A 111 -3.23 -15.24 -7.41
C TRP A 111 -3.56 -13.76 -7.17
N SER A 112 -4.40 -13.44 -6.19
CA SER A 112 -4.64 -12.04 -5.79
C SER A 112 -3.36 -11.33 -5.36
N ILE A 113 -2.37 -12.06 -4.83
CA ILE A 113 -1.05 -11.54 -4.47
C ILE A 113 0.03 -11.85 -5.49
N GLY A 114 -0.05 -12.98 -6.19
CA GLY A 114 0.97 -13.43 -7.15
C GLY A 114 1.18 -12.46 -8.32
N PHE A 115 0.13 -11.80 -8.78
CA PHE A 115 0.19 -10.85 -9.90
C PHE A 115 1.01 -9.59 -9.63
N TYR A 116 1.27 -9.23 -8.38
CA TYR A 116 2.15 -8.10 -8.04
C TYR A 116 3.61 -8.35 -8.45
N PHE A 117 4.01 -9.62 -8.59
CA PHE A 117 5.40 -10.02 -8.89
C PHE A 117 5.64 -10.34 -10.37
N ILE A 118 4.60 -10.32 -11.20
CA ILE A 118 4.74 -10.60 -12.63
C ILE A 118 4.85 -9.27 -13.39
N PRO A 119 6.01 -8.99 -14.02
CA PRO A 119 6.19 -7.79 -14.83
C PRO A 119 5.06 -7.64 -15.86
N ILE A 120 4.70 -6.42 -16.21
CA ILE A 120 3.60 -6.06 -17.13
C ILE A 120 2.23 -6.43 -16.55
N VAL A 121 1.98 -7.70 -16.14
CA VAL A 121 0.70 -8.15 -15.57
C VAL A 121 0.35 -7.38 -14.29
N SER A 122 1.36 -7.00 -13.51
CA SER A 122 1.24 -6.16 -12.31
C SER A 122 0.63 -4.77 -12.58
N LEU A 123 0.52 -4.35 -13.85
CA LEU A 123 -0.07 -3.07 -14.22
C LEU A 123 -1.61 -3.08 -14.25
N TRP A 124 -2.29 -4.23 -14.23
CA TRP A 124 -3.76 -4.29 -14.27
C TRP A 124 -4.39 -5.41 -13.43
N LYS A 125 -3.74 -6.58 -13.30
CA LYS A 125 -4.31 -7.72 -12.56
C LYS A 125 -4.53 -7.45 -11.08
N PRO A 126 -3.61 -6.79 -10.36
CA PRO A 126 -3.86 -6.44 -8.96
C PRO A 126 -5.09 -5.55 -8.77
N TYR A 127 -5.30 -4.59 -9.67
CA TYR A 127 -6.52 -3.77 -9.65
C TYR A 127 -7.78 -4.62 -9.84
N GLN A 128 -7.77 -5.55 -10.79
CA GLN A 128 -8.91 -6.44 -11.04
C GLN A 128 -9.20 -7.34 -9.82
N ALA A 129 -8.15 -7.90 -9.20
CA ALA A 129 -8.29 -8.72 -8.00
C ALA A 129 -8.84 -7.91 -6.81
N MET A 130 -8.34 -6.69 -6.60
CA MET A 130 -8.85 -5.80 -5.56
C MET A 130 -10.29 -5.35 -5.80
N LYS A 131 -10.66 -5.12 -7.08
CA LYS A 131 -12.03 -4.81 -7.47
C LYS A 131 -12.96 -5.97 -7.12
N GLU A 132 -12.60 -7.19 -7.43
CA GLU A 132 -13.37 -8.38 -7.11
C GLU A 132 -13.54 -8.56 -5.60
N ILE A 133 -12.46 -8.40 -4.81
CA ILE A 133 -12.52 -8.44 -3.35
C ILE A 133 -13.45 -7.36 -2.82
N TRP A 134 -13.37 -6.13 -3.34
CA TRP A 134 -14.26 -5.02 -2.96
C TRP A 134 -15.73 -5.38 -3.19
N GLN A 135 -16.07 -5.82 -4.40
CA GLN A 135 -17.45 -6.17 -4.76
C GLN A 135 -17.98 -7.34 -3.92
N ALA A 136 -17.16 -8.38 -3.74
CA ALA A 136 -17.50 -9.54 -2.92
C ALA A 136 -17.65 -9.21 -1.42
N SER A 137 -16.99 -8.15 -0.95
CA SER A 137 -17.13 -7.66 0.43
C SER A 137 -18.40 -6.82 0.64
N GLN A 138 -18.91 -6.17 -0.42
CA GLN A 138 -20.20 -5.44 -0.36
C GLN A 138 -21.39 -6.39 -0.27
N ASN A 139 -21.46 -7.36 -1.17
CA ASN A 139 -22.55 -8.31 -1.26
C ASN A 139 -22.02 -9.67 -1.76
N PRO A 140 -21.66 -10.58 -0.87
CA PRO A 140 -21.08 -11.86 -1.26
C PRO A 140 -21.94 -12.70 -2.20
N ASN A 141 -23.24 -12.65 -2.04
CA ASN A 141 -24.17 -13.51 -2.79
C ASN A 141 -24.40 -13.03 -4.24
N ASN A 142 -24.30 -11.71 -4.49
CA ASN A 142 -24.53 -11.10 -5.81
C ASN A 142 -23.42 -10.11 -6.19
N TRP A 143 -22.19 -10.42 -5.84
CA TRP A 143 -21.05 -9.52 -5.97
C TRP A 143 -20.77 -9.05 -7.41
N GLN A 144 -21.14 -9.83 -8.42
CA GLN A 144 -20.96 -9.49 -9.83
C GLN A 144 -21.80 -8.27 -10.25
N LEU A 145 -22.90 -7.99 -9.54
CA LEU A 145 -23.78 -6.85 -9.79
C LEU A 145 -23.33 -5.58 -9.07
N GLU A 146 -22.41 -5.72 -8.11
CA GLU A 146 -21.93 -4.60 -7.31
C GLU A 146 -20.96 -3.72 -8.09
N LYS A 147 -20.98 -2.42 -7.80
CA LYS A 147 -20.07 -1.47 -8.42
C LYS A 147 -18.79 -1.31 -7.59
N ALA A 148 -17.68 -1.17 -8.31
CA ALA A 148 -16.43 -0.80 -7.66
C ALA A 148 -16.51 0.61 -7.08
N GLY A 149 -16.04 0.80 -5.86
CA GLY A 149 -15.95 2.13 -5.26
C GLY A 149 -14.90 3.01 -5.98
N PRO A 150 -15.12 4.32 -6.08
CA PRO A 150 -14.20 5.25 -6.76
C PRO A 150 -12.79 5.24 -6.14
N ILE A 151 -12.69 4.92 -4.87
CA ILE A 151 -11.42 4.82 -4.14
C ILE A 151 -10.44 3.81 -4.78
N LEU A 152 -10.94 2.75 -5.41
CA LEU A 152 -10.11 1.77 -6.13
C LEU A 152 -9.38 2.40 -7.31
N GLY A 153 -10.06 3.24 -8.08
CA GLY A 153 -9.46 3.96 -9.20
C GLY A 153 -8.41 4.97 -8.73
N ILE A 154 -8.70 5.71 -7.66
CA ILE A 154 -7.80 6.68 -7.06
C ILE A 154 -6.55 5.98 -6.52
N TRP A 155 -6.72 4.88 -5.75
CA TRP A 155 -5.63 4.06 -5.23
C TRP A 155 -4.73 3.54 -6.36
N TRP A 156 -5.35 3.03 -7.44
CA TRP A 156 -4.62 2.49 -8.58
C TRP A 156 -3.85 3.57 -9.35
N PHE A 157 -4.44 4.75 -9.51
CA PHE A 157 -3.76 5.88 -10.11
C PHE A 157 -2.48 6.24 -9.35
N PHE A 158 -2.56 6.42 -8.03
CA PHE A 158 -1.39 6.74 -7.22
C PHE A 158 -0.36 5.61 -7.19
N TRP A 159 -0.82 4.35 -7.20
CA TRP A 159 0.06 3.19 -7.30
C TRP A 159 0.88 3.20 -8.59
N ILE A 160 0.25 3.39 -9.74
CA ILE A 160 0.92 3.45 -11.04
C ILE A 160 1.81 4.69 -11.15
N ALA A 161 1.31 5.88 -10.78
CA ALA A 161 2.06 7.11 -10.81
C ALA A 161 3.36 7.00 -10.00
N ASN A 162 3.25 6.54 -8.74
CA ASN A 162 4.42 6.35 -7.87
C ASN A 162 5.40 5.31 -8.42
N SER A 163 4.88 4.20 -8.97
CA SER A 163 5.71 3.17 -9.59
C SER A 163 6.49 3.69 -10.81
N VAL A 164 5.85 4.50 -11.66
CA VAL A 164 6.50 5.12 -12.83
C VAL A 164 7.58 6.11 -12.39
N VAL A 165 7.25 7.02 -11.47
CA VAL A 165 8.21 8.01 -10.96
C VAL A 165 9.39 7.31 -10.28
N GLY A 166 9.14 6.29 -9.45
CA GLY A 166 10.20 5.51 -8.83
C GLY A 166 11.14 4.83 -9.83
N GLN A 167 10.61 4.33 -10.96
CA GLN A 167 11.46 3.79 -12.03
C GLN A 167 12.29 4.87 -12.73
N VAL A 168 11.72 6.08 -12.91
CA VAL A 168 12.45 7.21 -13.47
C VAL A 168 13.60 7.60 -12.53
N VAL A 169 13.33 7.80 -11.24
CA VAL A 169 14.35 8.08 -10.22
C VAL A 169 15.46 7.04 -10.26
N PHE A 170 15.11 5.76 -10.24
CA PHE A 170 16.10 4.67 -10.28
C PHE A 170 16.99 4.72 -11.52
N ARG A 171 16.42 4.99 -12.70
CA ARG A 171 17.19 5.10 -13.95
C ARG A 171 18.09 6.33 -13.97
N MET A 172 17.58 7.46 -13.49
CA MET A 172 18.35 8.71 -13.42
C MET A 172 19.51 8.59 -12.43
N SER A 173 19.24 8.07 -11.20
CA SER A 173 20.29 7.88 -10.18
C SER A 173 21.46 7.00 -10.64
N ARG A 174 21.19 6.00 -11.47
CA ARG A 174 22.24 5.13 -12.02
C ARG A 174 23.11 5.80 -13.08
N ARG A 175 22.70 6.90 -13.63
CA ARG A 175 23.41 7.61 -14.72
C ARG A 175 24.01 8.92 -14.27
N ALA A 176 23.48 9.51 -13.21
CA ALA A 176 23.91 10.80 -12.71
C ALA A 176 25.38 10.74 -12.26
N GLN A 177 26.21 11.62 -12.84
CA GLN A 177 27.64 11.79 -12.53
C GLN A 177 27.97 13.24 -12.21
N GLU A 178 27.25 14.19 -12.81
CA GLU A 178 27.42 15.62 -12.60
C GLU A 178 26.47 16.16 -11.52
N ILE A 179 26.87 17.24 -10.86
CA ILE A 179 26.05 17.89 -9.80
C ILE A 179 24.66 18.26 -10.32
N SER A 180 24.58 18.79 -11.54
CA SER A 180 23.31 19.15 -12.19
C SER A 180 22.38 17.95 -12.41
N GLU A 181 22.95 16.79 -12.72
CA GLU A 181 22.20 15.55 -12.89
C GLU A 181 21.70 15.01 -11.54
N ILE A 182 22.53 15.09 -10.49
CA ILE A 182 22.15 14.72 -9.12
C ILE A 182 21.03 15.63 -8.60
N MET A 183 21.10 16.94 -8.87
CA MET A 183 20.03 17.89 -8.55
C MET A 183 18.69 17.52 -9.23
N ASN A 184 18.74 17.10 -10.50
CA ASN A 184 17.55 16.64 -11.21
C ASN A 184 16.98 15.34 -10.58
N VAL A 185 17.83 14.39 -10.19
CA VAL A 185 17.40 13.18 -9.45
C VAL A 185 16.72 13.57 -8.17
N ASN A 186 17.29 14.48 -7.38
CA ASN A 186 16.73 14.97 -6.14
C ASN A 186 15.32 15.57 -6.36
N LEU A 187 15.13 16.42 -7.36
CA LEU A 187 13.82 17.02 -7.67
C LEU A 187 12.76 15.95 -8.02
N VAL A 188 13.13 14.96 -8.85
CA VAL A 188 12.19 13.88 -9.22
C VAL A 188 11.90 12.98 -8.01
N SER A 189 12.89 12.76 -7.14
CA SER A 189 12.68 12.03 -5.87
C SER A 189 11.68 12.73 -4.97
N GLN A 190 11.73 14.05 -4.86
CA GLN A 190 10.74 14.81 -4.10
C GLN A 190 9.31 14.62 -4.64
N VAL A 191 9.14 14.54 -5.97
CA VAL A 191 7.83 14.21 -6.58
C VAL A 191 7.36 12.82 -6.15
N SER A 192 8.26 11.83 -6.10
CA SER A 192 7.93 10.48 -5.61
C SER A 192 7.45 10.50 -4.16
N GLU A 193 8.14 11.25 -3.28
CA GLU A 193 7.75 11.39 -1.87
C GLU A 193 6.38 12.06 -1.72
N VAL A 194 6.11 13.12 -2.47
CA VAL A 194 4.80 13.79 -2.47
C VAL A 194 3.69 12.84 -2.93
N LEU A 195 3.92 11.99 -3.94
CA LEU A 195 2.94 11.01 -4.41
C LEU A 195 2.73 9.85 -3.44
N SER A 196 3.75 9.51 -2.65
CA SER A 196 3.66 8.42 -1.67
C SER A 196 2.70 8.71 -0.52
N ILE A 197 2.54 9.98 -0.14
CA ILE A 197 1.64 10.41 0.94
C ILE A 197 0.17 10.09 0.62
N PRO A 198 -0.43 10.60 -0.48
CA PRO A 198 -1.81 10.25 -0.82
C PRO A 198 -1.96 8.74 -1.11
N LEU A 199 -0.95 8.07 -1.67
CA LEU A 199 -0.96 6.63 -1.86
C LEU A 199 -1.14 5.88 -0.53
N ALA A 200 -0.37 6.23 0.50
CA ALA A 200 -0.48 5.62 1.83
C ALA A 200 -1.87 5.86 2.45
N ILE A 201 -2.40 7.09 2.35
CA ILE A 201 -3.72 7.45 2.88
C ILE A 201 -4.82 6.65 2.17
N VAL A 202 -4.82 6.64 0.84
CA VAL A 202 -5.86 5.93 0.05
C VAL A 202 -5.75 4.43 0.24
N THR A 203 -4.54 3.87 0.38
CA THR A 203 -4.32 2.45 0.71
C THR A 203 -4.95 2.11 2.05
N TRP A 204 -4.74 2.94 3.08
CA TRP A 204 -5.38 2.74 4.38
C TRP A 204 -6.92 2.79 4.28
N LEU A 205 -7.47 3.80 3.60
CA LEU A 205 -8.92 3.93 3.43
C LEU A 205 -9.52 2.72 2.71
N LEU A 206 -8.84 2.22 1.67
CA LEU A 206 -9.26 1.02 0.93
C LEU A 206 -9.30 -0.22 1.83
N ILE A 207 -8.21 -0.46 2.58
CA ILE A 207 -8.10 -1.57 3.53
C ILE A 207 -9.18 -1.49 4.60
N ASN A 208 -9.38 -0.32 5.18
CA ASN A 208 -10.36 -0.09 6.23
C ASN A 208 -11.79 -0.33 5.73
N ASN A 209 -12.13 0.17 4.55
CA ASN A 209 -13.47 0.00 3.97
C ASN A 209 -13.78 -1.47 3.69
N ILE A 210 -12.88 -2.21 3.05
CA ILE A 210 -13.07 -3.65 2.78
C ILE A 210 -13.20 -4.42 4.09
N SER A 211 -12.34 -4.15 5.07
CA SER A 211 -12.37 -4.85 6.36
C SER A 211 -13.69 -4.58 7.12
N ASN A 212 -14.19 -3.35 7.08
CA ASN A 212 -15.46 -2.99 7.71
C ASN A 212 -16.66 -3.64 6.99
N MET A 213 -16.66 -3.68 5.65
CA MET A 213 -17.70 -4.38 4.88
C MET A 213 -17.75 -5.87 5.25
N GLN A 214 -16.61 -6.56 5.27
CA GLN A 214 -16.53 -7.98 5.65
C GLN A 214 -16.99 -8.23 7.09
N LYS A 215 -16.64 -7.33 8.01
CA LYS A 215 -17.07 -7.41 9.40
C LYS A 215 -18.60 -7.25 9.52
N ALA A 216 -19.18 -6.27 8.84
CA ALA A 216 -20.62 -6.06 8.87
C ALA A 216 -21.42 -7.26 8.30
N GLN A 217 -20.88 -7.96 7.29
CA GLN A 217 -21.49 -9.18 6.77
C GLN A 217 -21.52 -10.31 7.82
N ILE A 218 -20.42 -10.53 8.54
CA ILE A 218 -20.37 -11.54 9.61
C ILE A 218 -21.34 -11.21 10.74
N GLU A 219 -21.37 -9.96 11.21
CA GLU A 219 -22.26 -9.54 12.29
C GLU A 219 -23.74 -9.72 11.90
N GLY A 220 -24.10 -9.38 10.68
CA GLY A 220 -25.44 -9.58 10.15
C GLY A 220 -25.85 -11.07 9.97
N ASP A 221 -24.91 -11.96 9.67
CA ASP A 221 -25.17 -13.39 9.57
C ASP A 221 -25.32 -14.03 10.97
N VAL A 222 -24.58 -13.57 11.96
CA VAL A 222 -24.72 -14.02 13.37
C VAL A 222 -26.09 -13.60 13.92
N GLU A 223 -26.50 -12.34 13.74
CA GLU A 223 -27.80 -11.84 14.21
C GLU A 223 -28.97 -12.61 13.59
N LYS A 224 -28.88 -12.95 12.30
CA LYS A 224 -29.91 -13.78 11.63
C LYS A 224 -29.97 -15.19 12.18
N ALA A 225 -28.82 -15.79 12.52
CA ALA A 225 -28.78 -17.13 13.09
C ALA A 225 -29.39 -17.16 14.50
N GLU A 226 -29.09 -16.18 15.36
CA GLU A 226 -29.65 -16.05 16.70
C GLU A 226 -31.19 -15.85 16.67
N THR A 227 -31.67 -14.99 15.77
CA THR A 227 -33.11 -14.75 15.60
C THR A 227 -33.87 -15.97 15.07
N ALA A 228 -33.26 -16.79 14.24
CA ALA A 228 -33.82 -18.04 13.76
C ALA A 228 -33.93 -19.09 14.88
N GLU A 229 -32.92 -19.21 15.72
CA GLU A 229 -32.90 -20.14 16.86
C GLU A 229 -33.95 -19.77 17.90
N ASP A 230 -34.12 -18.49 18.21
CA ASP A 230 -35.17 -18.00 19.12
C ASP A 230 -36.58 -18.23 18.58
N SER A 231 -36.78 -18.18 17.26
CA SER A 231 -38.06 -18.45 16.63
C SER A 231 -38.49 -19.93 16.72
N ASP A 232 -37.51 -20.84 16.65
CA ASP A 232 -37.71 -22.30 16.74
C ASP A 232 -37.98 -22.77 18.18
N LEU A 233 -37.58 -21.99 19.19
CA LEU A 233 -37.78 -22.26 20.60
C LEU A 233 -39.15 -21.79 21.15
N GLN A 234 -39.95 -21.03 20.37
CA GLN A 234 -41.30 -20.64 20.77
C GLN A 234 -42.28 -21.78 20.45
N PRO A 235 -42.89 -22.45 21.45
CA PRO A 235 -43.85 -23.52 21.22
C PRO A 235 -45.10 -22.92 20.57
N ALA A 236 -45.57 -23.57 19.51
CA ALA A 236 -46.82 -23.24 18.86
C ALA A 236 -47.95 -23.20 19.91
N LYS A 237 -48.60 -22.05 20.03
CA LYS A 237 -49.79 -21.85 20.87
C LYS A 237 -51.01 -22.44 20.22
#